data_e4dfe1312e62e80b5b4a36025edc7d3d
#
_entry.id   e4dfe1312e62e80b5b4a36025edc7d3d
#
_cell.length_a   1.000
_cell.length_b   1.000
_cell.length_c   1.000
_cell.angle_alpha   90.00
_cell.angle_beta   90.00
_cell.angle_gamma   90.00
#
_symmetry.space_group_name_H-M   'P 1'
#
loop_
_entity.id
_entity.type
_entity.pdbx_description
1 polymer ?
#
loop_
_entity_poly.entity_id
_entity_poly.type
_entity_poly.pdbx_seq_one_letter_code
_entity_poly.pdbx_strand_id
1 'polypeptide(L)'
;MEQELKQPDGASSRRSFLLGGVAVGVGALGAGRLLATAKPASASVRSGSLTAGDAAILRFLSAAEILETDLWQQYNELAGIQDTEVPGGSGNAKYTDALKVLDGDMDQYIHDNTEDEFTHFTFINAYLVSRGATPVNLDRFRTLPSSKATGAQNILRLTNLMQLTVDTSWWTRYRSRTKNPDFGDTFPQAVPGLSKGKFPAIPRSNSDLAPKEHLQAIANTAGFHFAFIEQGGTSLYPSLAQRVTDPEVLRILLSIGPTETQHFQTWMDKAGNAPPLTDPTNGLVFPDLNAPPFGGEDFQTNLIMPEPTIFLNRKFPVCSIIRPTETRGAAMGAVKALTAGGLFIGQSQEFFSALRDLAAAADAARGS
;
A
#
# COMPACT_ATOMS: atom_id res chain seq x y z
N MET A 1 -37.74 5.38 -36.53
CA MET A 1 -36.73 6.44 -36.75
C MET A 1 -35.92 6.51 -35.44
N GLU A 2 -34.96 5.63 -35.33
CA GLU A 2 -34.01 5.61 -34.22
C GLU A 2 -32.84 6.52 -34.56
N GLN A 3 -32.60 7.53 -33.72
CA GLN A 3 -31.42 8.35 -33.86
C GLN A 3 -30.27 7.69 -33.08
N GLU A 4 -29.32 7.19 -33.83
CA GLU A 4 -27.99 6.78 -33.35
C GLU A 4 -27.25 8.01 -32.75
N LEU A 5 -27.03 8.02 -31.48
CA LEU A 5 -26.14 8.98 -30.82
C LEU A 5 -24.68 8.57 -31.06
N LYS A 6 -24.00 9.30 -31.94
CA LYS A 6 -22.56 9.20 -32.15
C LYS A 6 -21.85 9.61 -30.85
N GLN A 7 -21.03 8.74 -30.27
CA GLN A 7 -20.06 9.10 -29.25
C GLN A 7 -18.97 10.01 -29.84
N PRO A 8 -18.50 11.01 -29.08
CA PRO A 8 -17.39 11.84 -29.55
C PRO A 8 -16.07 11.06 -29.46
N ASP A 9 -15.40 10.92 -30.60
CA ASP A 9 -14.00 10.48 -30.71
C ASP A 9 -13.10 11.49 -29.99
N GLY A 10 -12.39 11.07 -28.94
CA GLY A 10 -11.40 11.91 -28.29
C GLY A 10 -11.13 11.66 -26.81
N ALA A 11 -11.56 10.55 -26.24
CA ALA A 11 -11.09 10.16 -24.91
C ALA A 11 -9.63 9.67 -25.01
N SER A 12 -8.68 10.51 -24.62
CA SER A 12 -7.31 10.09 -24.33
C SER A 12 -7.39 8.98 -23.28
N SER A 13 -7.11 7.73 -23.66
CA SER A 13 -7.15 6.62 -22.74
C SER A 13 -6.02 6.81 -21.69
N ARG A 14 -6.25 6.36 -20.45
CA ARG A 14 -5.23 6.32 -19.38
C ARG A 14 -3.92 5.66 -19.87
N ARG A 15 -4.00 4.75 -20.83
CA ARG A 15 -2.89 4.09 -21.53
C ARG A 15 -1.86 5.03 -22.15
N SER A 16 -2.26 6.22 -22.60
CA SER A 16 -1.34 7.16 -23.25
C SER A 16 -0.43 7.91 -22.27
N PHE A 17 -0.79 7.95 -21.00
CA PHE A 17 -0.03 8.67 -19.96
C PHE A 17 1.14 7.82 -19.41
N LEU A 18 0.93 6.52 -19.21
CA LEU A 18 1.96 5.62 -18.63
C LEU A 18 3.11 5.30 -19.60
N LEU A 19 2.84 5.28 -20.89
CA LEU A 19 3.89 5.05 -21.91
C LEU A 19 4.96 6.16 -21.98
N GLY A 20 4.71 7.31 -21.37
CA GLY A 20 5.64 8.44 -21.33
C GLY A 20 6.57 8.50 -20.10
N GLY A 21 6.30 7.75 -19.02
CA GLY A 21 6.96 7.89 -17.71
C GLY A 21 7.97 6.80 -17.31
N VAL A 22 8.02 5.67 -17.99
CA VAL A 22 8.69 4.45 -17.50
C VAL A 22 10.18 4.32 -17.84
N ALA A 23 10.85 5.38 -18.25
CA ALA A 23 12.22 5.24 -18.79
C ALA A 23 13.37 5.60 -17.85
N VAL A 24 13.19 5.60 -16.54
CA VAL A 24 14.29 5.93 -15.59
C VAL A 24 14.47 4.87 -14.48
N GLY A 25 14.18 3.61 -14.70
CA GLY A 25 14.42 2.69 -13.59
C GLY A 25 14.35 1.19 -13.83
N VAL A 26 14.20 0.73 -15.07
CA VAL A 26 14.25 -0.71 -15.32
C VAL A 26 15.48 -1.05 -16.15
N GLY A 27 16.49 -1.52 -15.47
CA GLY A 27 17.68 -2.13 -16.08
C GLY A 27 17.28 -3.37 -16.87
N ALA A 28 17.52 -3.29 -18.17
CA ALA A 28 17.73 -4.37 -19.10
C ALA A 28 16.72 -5.55 -19.10
N LEU A 29 15.62 -5.36 -19.86
CA LEU A 29 15.17 -6.35 -20.82
C LEU A 29 14.07 -5.69 -21.71
N GLY A 30 14.49 -5.17 -22.86
CA GLY A 30 13.63 -5.14 -24.04
C GLY A 30 12.70 -3.94 -24.27
N ALA A 31 12.94 -2.73 -23.79
CA ALA A 31 12.11 -1.56 -24.13
C ALA A 31 12.93 -0.34 -24.59
N GLY A 32 13.78 -0.54 -25.57
CA GLY A 32 14.53 0.54 -26.20
C GLY A 32 13.82 1.14 -27.39
N ARG A 33 12.78 1.95 -27.26
CA ARG A 33 12.27 2.83 -28.35
C ARG A 33 11.07 3.73 -28.02
N LEU A 34 10.92 4.31 -26.84
CA LEU A 34 9.78 5.21 -26.58
C LEU A 34 10.13 6.52 -25.83
N LEU A 35 11.41 6.93 -25.85
CA LEU A 35 11.85 8.17 -25.15
C LEU A 35 11.92 9.44 -26.01
N ALA A 36 11.37 9.47 -27.21
CA ALA A 36 11.74 10.53 -28.16
C ALA A 36 10.65 11.57 -28.50
N THR A 37 9.46 11.60 -27.89
CA THR A 37 8.44 12.57 -28.35
C THR A 37 7.63 13.33 -27.30
N ALA A 38 7.90 13.21 -26.00
CA ALA A 38 7.25 14.07 -25.02
C ALA A 38 7.96 15.42 -24.99
N LYS A 39 7.37 16.47 -25.59
CA LYS A 39 7.76 17.85 -25.29
C LYS A 39 7.54 18.09 -23.79
N PRO A 40 8.54 18.58 -23.05
CA PRO A 40 8.32 18.93 -21.65
C PRO A 40 7.28 20.03 -21.60
N ALA A 41 6.14 19.76 -20.93
CA ALA A 41 5.24 20.82 -20.52
C ALA A 41 6.03 21.73 -19.59
N SER A 42 6.20 23.00 -19.98
CA SER A 42 6.86 24.01 -19.17
C SER A 42 5.96 24.45 -18.02
N ALA A 43 5.77 23.57 -17.02
CA ALA A 43 5.53 24.03 -15.68
C ALA A 43 6.85 24.63 -15.20
N SER A 44 6.85 25.90 -14.77
CA SER A 44 8.03 26.56 -14.20
C SER A 44 8.40 25.81 -12.90
N VAL A 45 9.24 24.79 -13.04
CA VAL A 45 9.89 24.15 -11.90
C VAL A 45 10.67 25.26 -11.19
N ARG A 46 10.39 25.53 -9.93
CA ARG A 46 11.17 26.48 -9.14
C ARG A 46 12.64 26.08 -9.25
N SER A 47 13.46 26.99 -9.75
CA SER A 47 14.91 26.80 -9.85
C SER A 47 15.53 26.96 -8.45
N GLY A 48 15.59 25.87 -7.68
CA GLY A 48 16.24 25.84 -6.37
C GLY A 48 16.43 24.39 -5.91
N SER A 49 17.55 24.10 -5.25
CA SER A 49 17.76 22.81 -4.60
C SER A 49 16.79 22.63 -3.44
N LEU A 50 16.33 21.40 -3.21
CA LEU A 50 15.59 21.05 -2.01
C LEU A 50 16.44 21.27 -0.76
N THR A 51 15.79 21.56 0.37
CA THR A 51 16.46 21.43 1.66
C THR A 51 16.86 19.98 1.90
N ALA A 52 17.88 19.76 2.72
CA ALA A 52 18.28 18.40 3.08
C ALA A 52 17.12 17.63 3.75
N GLY A 53 16.27 18.31 4.53
CA GLY A 53 15.10 17.74 5.18
C GLY A 53 14.02 17.32 4.18
N ASP A 54 13.63 18.20 3.26
CA ASP A 54 12.62 17.88 2.23
C ASP A 54 13.09 16.75 1.32
N ALA A 55 14.38 16.76 0.91
CA ALA A 55 14.96 15.67 0.13
C ALA A 55 14.98 14.34 0.90
N ALA A 56 15.26 14.36 2.22
CA ALA A 56 15.23 13.17 3.06
C ALA A 56 13.81 12.57 3.18
N ILE A 57 12.80 13.43 3.38
CA ILE A 57 11.39 13.00 3.43
C ILE A 57 10.99 12.34 2.11
N LEU A 58 11.22 12.99 0.98
CA LEU A 58 10.87 12.44 -0.34
C LEU A 58 11.63 11.15 -0.66
N ARG A 59 12.89 11.04 -0.26
CA ARG A 59 13.66 9.81 -0.44
C ARG A 59 13.13 8.66 0.41
N PHE A 60 12.71 8.92 1.65
CA PHE A 60 12.09 7.89 2.47
C PHE A 60 10.75 7.46 1.89
N LEU A 61 9.90 8.40 1.49
CA LEU A 61 8.62 8.10 0.83
C LEU A 61 8.85 7.30 -0.45
N SER A 62 9.77 7.72 -1.33
CA SER A 62 10.09 6.94 -2.53
C SER A 62 10.56 5.52 -2.22
N ALA A 63 11.31 5.30 -1.13
CA ALA A 63 11.69 3.96 -0.70
C ALA A 63 10.48 3.14 -0.22
N ALA A 64 9.56 3.76 0.51
CA ALA A 64 8.32 3.12 0.96
C ALA A 64 7.47 2.70 -0.25
N GLU A 65 7.25 3.61 -1.20
CA GLU A 65 6.50 3.34 -2.44
C GLU A 65 7.12 2.25 -3.32
N ILE A 66 8.47 2.17 -3.40
CA ILE A 66 9.15 1.08 -4.11
C ILE A 66 8.86 -0.27 -3.43
N LEU A 67 8.85 -0.32 -2.10
CA LEU A 67 8.53 -1.55 -1.35
C LEU A 67 7.05 -1.90 -1.49
N GLU A 68 6.20 -0.91 -1.49
CA GLU A 68 4.76 -1.04 -1.68
C GLU A 68 4.43 -1.52 -3.09
N THR A 69 5.01 -0.92 -4.11
CA THR A 69 4.93 -1.42 -5.50
C THR A 69 5.36 -2.88 -5.62
N ASP A 70 6.46 -3.29 -4.96
CA ASP A 70 6.94 -4.68 -5.02
C ASP A 70 5.93 -5.67 -4.41
N LEU A 71 5.27 -5.30 -3.31
CA LEU A 71 4.25 -6.16 -2.71
C LEU A 71 2.96 -6.19 -3.54
N TRP A 72 2.50 -5.04 -4.07
CA TRP A 72 1.31 -4.97 -4.90
C TRP A 72 1.47 -5.72 -6.23
N GLN A 73 2.66 -5.66 -6.84
CA GLN A 73 2.98 -6.49 -8.01
C GLN A 73 2.81 -7.98 -7.75
N GLN A 74 3.20 -8.49 -6.57
CA GLN A 74 3.02 -9.90 -6.23
C GLN A 74 1.53 -10.28 -6.12
N TYR A 75 0.68 -9.38 -5.64
CA TYR A 75 -0.78 -9.58 -5.67
C TYR A 75 -1.34 -9.49 -7.08
N ASN A 76 -0.94 -8.48 -7.86
CA ASN A 76 -1.43 -8.29 -9.23
C ASN A 76 -1.07 -9.44 -10.15
N GLU A 77 0.15 -9.99 -10.05
CA GLU A 77 0.58 -11.16 -10.84
C GLU A 77 -0.32 -12.37 -10.68
N LEU A 78 -0.88 -12.55 -9.48
CA LEU A 78 -1.70 -13.71 -9.12
C LEU A 78 -3.19 -13.43 -9.27
N ALA A 79 -3.64 -12.20 -9.03
CA ALA A 79 -5.05 -11.91 -8.87
C ALA A 79 -5.55 -10.62 -9.52
N GLY A 80 -4.67 -9.73 -9.98
CA GLY A 80 -5.06 -8.52 -10.69
C GLY A 80 -5.37 -8.77 -12.16
N ILE A 81 -5.77 -7.71 -12.86
CA ILE A 81 -5.95 -7.73 -14.31
C ILE A 81 -4.58 -7.86 -14.98
N GLN A 82 -4.48 -8.79 -15.93
CA GLN A 82 -3.24 -9.08 -16.63
C GLN A 82 -3.21 -8.33 -17.96
N ASP A 83 -2.59 -7.17 -17.98
CA ASP A 83 -2.45 -6.33 -19.17
C ASP A 83 -1.06 -5.69 -19.28
N THR A 84 -0.93 -4.62 -20.06
CA THR A 84 0.35 -3.94 -20.29
C THR A 84 0.56 -2.71 -19.39
N GLU A 85 -0.44 -2.29 -18.64
CA GLU A 85 -0.34 -1.15 -17.71
C GLU A 85 0.45 -1.55 -16.47
N VAL A 86 0.15 -2.74 -15.94
CA VAL A 86 0.91 -3.37 -14.85
C VAL A 86 1.46 -4.72 -15.32
N PRO A 87 2.57 -4.73 -16.07
CA PRO A 87 3.08 -5.96 -16.66
C PRO A 87 3.61 -6.91 -15.57
N GLY A 88 3.22 -8.18 -15.66
CA GLY A 88 3.76 -9.24 -14.82
C GLY A 88 2.77 -10.36 -14.55
N GLY A 89 3.29 -11.56 -14.36
CA GLY A 89 2.47 -12.72 -14.06
C GLY A 89 1.57 -13.21 -15.19
N SER A 90 0.64 -14.09 -14.84
CA SER A 90 -0.37 -14.62 -15.77
C SER A 90 -1.70 -14.96 -15.11
N GLY A 91 -1.87 -14.54 -13.85
CA GLY A 91 -3.06 -14.79 -13.06
C GLY A 91 -3.15 -16.21 -12.48
N ASN A 92 -3.91 -16.34 -11.40
CA ASN A 92 -4.29 -17.60 -10.77
C ASN A 92 -5.78 -17.58 -10.50
N ALA A 93 -6.59 -18.15 -11.38
CA ALA A 93 -8.03 -18.07 -11.30
C ALA A 93 -8.60 -18.51 -9.94
N LYS A 94 -8.04 -19.56 -9.30
CA LYS A 94 -8.53 -20.02 -8.00
C LYS A 94 -8.29 -18.99 -6.89
N TYR A 95 -7.13 -18.32 -6.91
CA TYR A 95 -6.81 -17.28 -5.94
C TYR A 95 -7.63 -16.02 -6.18
N THR A 96 -7.81 -15.63 -7.45
CA THR A 96 -8.71 -14.53 -7.85
C THR A 96 -10.14 -14.80 -7.39
N ASP A 97 -10.66 -16.03 -7.61
CA ASP A 97 -12.01 -16.43 -7.17
C ASP A 97 -12.16 -16.36 -5.64
N ALA A 98 -11.12 -16.75 -4.89
CA ALA A 98 -11.11 -16.64 -3.43
C ALA A 98 -11.11 -15.20 -2.93
N LEU A 99 -10.38 -14.31 -3.59
CA LEU A 99 -10.39 -12.86 -3.31
C LEU A 99 -11.75 -12.23 -3.67
N LYS A 100 -12.36 -12.66 -4.79
CA LYS A 100 -13.70 -12.19 -5.20
C LYS A 100 -14.81 -12.54 -4.24
N VAL A 101 -14.59 -13.40 -3.26
CA VAL A 101 -15.51 -13.59 -2.13
C VAL A 101 -15.59 -12.33 -1.24
N LEU A 102 -14.53 -11.53 -1.17
CA LEU A 102 -14.51 -10.26 -0.43
C LEU A 102 -15.19 -9.14 -1.23
N ASP A 103 -14.99 -9.12 -2.55
CA ASP A 103 -15.66 -8.20 -3.47
C ASP A 103 -15.50 -8.70 -4.91
N GLY A 104 -16.58 -8.64 -5.72
CA GLY A 104 -16.58 -9.13 -7.10
C GLY A 104 -15.56 -8.47 -8.03
N ASP A 105 -15.14 -7.24 -7.71
CA ASP A 105 -14.23 -6.43 -8.51
C ASP A 105 -12.79 -6.39 -7.94
N MET A 106 -12.41 -7.38 -7.12
CA MET A 106 -11.08 -7.42 -6.46
C MET A 106 -9.91 -7.38 -7.44
N ASP A 107 -10.02 -8.01 -8.59
CA ASP A 107 -8.98 -7.99 -9.62
C ASP A 107 -8.75 -6.57 -10.18
N GLN A 108 -9.82 -5.78 -10.36
CA GLN A 108 -9.72 -4.39 -10.78
C GLN A 108 -9.07 -3.53 -9.69
N TYR A 109 -9.51 -3.65 -8.42
CA TYR A 109 -8.94 -2.86 -7.33
C TYR A 109 -7.45 -3.17 -7.10
N ILE A 110 -7.05 -4.44 -7.16
CA ILE A 110 -5.63 -4.84 -7.04
C ILE A 110 -4.82 -4.25 -8.18
N HIS A 111 -5.35 -4.29 -9.42
CA HIS A 111 -4.68 -3.71 -10.57
C HIS A 111 -4.51 -2.20 -10.42
N ASP A 112 -5.59 -1.46 -10.13
CA ASP A 112 -5.56 0.00 -10.03
C ASP A 112 -4.64 0.47 -8.88
N ASN A 113 -4.69 -0.19 -7.71
CA ASN A 113 -3.78 0.12 -6.61
C ASN A 113 -2.31 -0.11 -7.01
N THR A 114 -2.03 -1.21 -7.72
CA THR A 114 -0.66 -1.50 -8.18
C THR A 114 -0.16 -0.45 -9.17
N GLU A 115 -1.04 0.04 -10.06
CA GLU A 115 -0.73 1.13 -10.99
C GLU A 115 -0.43 2.43 -10.24
N ASP A 116 -1.27 2.79 -9.25
CA ASP A 116 -1.09 4.00 -8.45
C ASP A 116 0.27 3.99 -7.73
N GLU A 117 0.65 2.91 -7.04
CA GLU A 117 1.94 2.81 -6.35
C GLU A 117 3.12 2.89 -7.31
N PHE A 118 2.97 2.34 -8.52
CA PHE A 118 3.99 2.46 -9.55
C PHE A 118 4.21 3.92 -9.96
N THR A 119 3.14 4.68 -10.03
CA THR A 119 3.22 6.11 -10.40
C THR A 119 3.78 6.96 -9.27
N HIS A 120 3.50 6.62 -7.99
CA HIS A 120 3.96 7.35 -6.82
C HIS A 120 5.49 7.40 -6.75
N PHE A 121 6.19 6.27 -6.69
CA PHE A 121 7.65 6.28 -6.60
C PHE A 121 8.32 6.84 -7.88
N THR A 122 7.74 6.57 -9.04
CA THR A 122 8.25 7.08 -10.32
C THR A 122 8.21 8.61 -10.33
N PHE A 123 7.09 9.20 -9.92
CA PHE A 123 6.94 10.64 -9.81
C PHE A 123 7.90 11.24 -8.78
N ILE A 124 7.96 10.69 -7.56
CA ILE A 124 8.81 11.20 -6.48
C ILE A 124 10.29 11.16 -6.91
N ASN A 125 10.75 10.08 -7.51
CA ASN A 125 12.11 9.97 -8.01
C ASN A 125 12.42 10.96 -9.14
N ALA A 126 11.50 11.14 -10.09
CA ALA A 126 11.65 12.13 -11.15
C ALA A 126 11.70 13.56 -10.57
N TYR A 127 10.88 13.86 -9.58
CA TYR A 127 10.89 15.15 -8.90
C TYR A 127 12.22 15.38 -8.15
N LEU A 128 12.72 14.41 -7.39
CA LEU A 128 14.02 14.46 -6.73
C LEU A 128 15.13 14.82 -7.74
N VAL A 129 15.19 14.11 -8.86
CA VAL A 129 16.17 14.38 -9.93
C VAL A 129 16.02 15.80 -10.49
N SER A 130 14.79 16.25 -10.75
CA SER A 130 14.52 17.60 -11.28
C SER A 130 14.99 18.73 -10.36
N ARG A 131 15.08 18.43 -9.04
CA ARG A 131 15.53 19.36 -8.00
C ARG A 131 17.00 19.12 -7.59
N GLY A 132 17.75 18.32 -8.37
CA GLY A 132 19.19 18.04 -8.14
C GLY A 132 19.46 17.11 -6.96
N ALA A 133 18.44 16.40 -6.44
CA ALA A 133 18.58 15.41 -5.39
C ALA A 133 18.73 14.00 -5.96
N THR A 134 19.36 13.10 -5.21
CA THR A 134 19.57 11.70 -5.62
C THR A 134 18.27 10.89 -5.48
N PRO A 135 17.80 10.22 -6.55
CA PRO A 135 16.66 9.32 -6.46
C PRO A 135 16.99 8.07 -5.63
N VAL A 136 15.97 7.31 -5.29
CA VAL A 136 16.12 6.03 -4.58
C VAL A 136 16.05 4.87 -5.56
N ASN A 137 16.94 3.89 -5.36
CA ASN A 137 16.93 2.60 -6.03
C ASN A 137 17.21 1.50 -5.00
N LEU A 138 16.34 0.49 -4.94
CA LEU A 138 16.46 -0.66 -4.04
C LEU A 138 16.77 -1.97 -4.78
N ASP A 139 17.02 -1.96 -6.09
CA ASP A 139 17.16 -3.17 -6.91
C ASP A 139 18.25 -4.12 -6.42
N ARG A 140 19.34 -3.60 -5.87
CA ARG A 140 20.41 -4.42 -5.28
C ARG A 140 19.95 -5.32 -4.12
N PHE A 141 18.77 -5.00 -3.54
CA PHE A 141 18.19 -5.75 -2.44
C PHE A 141 17.08 -6.71 -2.88
N ARG A 142 16.82 -6.84 -4.18
CA ARG A 142 15.92 -7.86 -4.71
C ARG A 142 16.57 -9.24 -4.59
N THR A 143 16.37 -9.86 -3.43
CA THR A 143 17.01 -11.14 -3.07
C THR A 143 16.02 -12.18 -2.56
N LEU A 144 14.78 -11.77 -2.25
CA LEU A 144 13.77 -12.68 -1.72
C LEU A 144 13.13 -13.49 -2.85
N PRO A 145 12.71 -14.74 -2.59
CA PRO A 145 12.05 -15.56 -3.59
C PRO A 145 10.61 -15.08 -3.87
N SER A 146 10.16 -15.24 -5.10
CA SER A 146 8.75 -15.14 -5.49
C SER A 146 7.95 -16.37 -5.03
N SER A 147 6.62 -16.24 -5.07
CA SER A 147 5.71 -17.39 -5.04
C SER A 147 6.05 -18.37 -6.16
N LYS A 148 5.80 -19.66 -5.89
CA LYS A 148 5.91 -20.76 -6.89
C LYS A 148 4.53 -21.19 -7.41
N ALA A 149 3.48 -20.48 -7.07
CA ALA A 149 2.14 -20.73 -7.59
C ALA A 149 2.06 -20.35 -9.07
N THR A 150 1.24 -21.07 -9.82
CA THR A 150 0.92 -20.69 -11.20
C THR A 150 0.39 -19.27 -11.23
N GLY A 151 0.88 -18.46 -12.14
CA GLY A 151 0.53 -17.04 -12.27
C GLY A 151 1.62 -16.09 -11.81
N ALA A 152 2.40 -16.45 -10.78
CA ALA A 152 3.48 -15.61 -10.29
C ALA A 152 4.67 -15.52 -11.27
N GLN A 153 5.34 -14.39 -11.28
CA GLN A 153 6.63 -14.25 -11.96
C GLN A 153 7.74 -14.91 -11.13
N ASN A 154 8.67 -15.55 -11.80
CA ASN A 154 9.86 -16.10 -11.17
C ASN A 154 11.01 -15.07 -11.17
N ILE A 155 10.86 -14.04 -10.36
CA ILE A 155 11.86 -12.98 -10.18
C ILE A 155 12.20 -12.80 -8.69
N LEU A 156 13.30 -12.09 -8.41
CA LEU A 156 13.66 -11.77 -7.04
C LEU A 156 12.87 -10.54 -6.55
N ARG A 157 12.51 -10.56 -5.26
CA ARG A 157 11.64 -9.57 -4.61
C ARG A 157 12.34 -8.77 -3.52
N LEU A 158 11.76 -7.62 -3.20
CA LEU A 158 12.13 -6.82 -2.03
C LEU A 158 11.35 -7.25 -0.79
N THR A 159 10.14 -7.78 -0.97
CA THR A 159 9.16 -8.07 0.08
C THR A 159 8.75 -9.54 0.08
N ASN A 160 8.27 -10.02 1.23
CA ASN A 160 7.85 -11.41 1.43
C ASN A 160 6.40 -11.46 1.90
N LEU A 161 5.49 -11.90 1.04
CA LEU A 161 4.07 -12.03 1.35
C LEU A 161 3.67 -13.44 1.83
N MET A 162 4.64 -14.34 1.95
CA MET A 162 4.38 -15.75 2.27
C MET A 162 4.44 -16.07 3.77
N GLN A 163 4.82 -15.10 4.63
CA GLN A 163 5.02 -15.30 6.07
C GLN A 163 4.74 -14.03 6.87
N LEU A 164 3.55 -13.47 6.70
CA LEU A 164 3.16 -12.21 7.32
C LEU A 164 2.56 -12.39 8.71
N THR A 165 2.85 -11.44 9.58
CA THR A 165 2.15 -11.18 10.84
C THR A 165 1.36 -9.89 10.64
N VAL A 166 0.03 -9.96 10.52
CA VAL A 166 -0.78 -8.80 10.15
C VAL A 166 -1.41 -8.17 11.38
N ASP A 167 -1.12 -6.88 11.61
CA ASP A 167 -1.83 -6.06 12.59
C ASP A 167 -3.20 -5.67 12.04
N THR A 168 -4.25 -6.10 12.71
CA THR A 168 -5.64 -5.81 12.36
C THR A 168 -6.31 -4.83 13.32
N SER A 169 -5.53 -4.15 14.17
CA SER A 169 -6.04 -3.15 15.13
C SER A 169 -6.58 -1.89 14.45
N TRP A 170 -6.19 -1.61 13.22
CA TRP A 170 -6.76 -0.54 12.41
C TRP A 170 -8.27 -0.67 12.25
N TRP A 171 -8.80 -1.89 12.19
CA TRP A 171 -10.24 -2.15 12.10
C TRP A 171 -11.03 -1.52 13.25
N THR A 172 -10.60 -1.74 14.50
CA THR A 172 -11.27 -1.20 15.70
C THR A 172 -10.87 0.25 15.96
N ARG A 173 -9.69 0.68 15.51
CA ARG A 173 -9.19 2.03 15.69
C ARG A 173 -10.12 3.07 15.07
N TYR A 174 -10.51 2.88 13.84
CA TYR A 174 -11.34 3.83 13.09
C TYR A 174 -12.81 3.81 13.49
N ARG A 175 -13.22 2.80 14.28
CA ARG A 175 -14.57 2.66 14.86
C ARG A 175 -14.71 3.16 16.30
N SER A 176 -13.62 3.55 16.92
CA SER A 176 -13.64 4.06 18.30
C SER A 176 -14.02 5.54 18.36
N ARG A 177 -14.99 5.88 19.19
CA ARG A 177 -15.42 7.27 19.47
C ARG A 177 -14.62 7.93 20.59
N THR A 178 -13.89 7.17 21.38
CA THR A 178 -13.27 7.65 22.62
C THR A 178 -11.75 7.52 22.64
N LYS A 179 -11.16 6.88 21.64
CA LYS A 179 -9.73 6.56 21.60
C LYS A 179 -9.08 7.08 20.33
N ASN A 180 -7.85 7.60 20.50
CA ASN A 180 -7.01 8.04 19.39
C ASN A 180 -5.56 7.67 19.70
N PRO A 181 -4.77 7.13 18.75
CA PRO A 181 -3.35 6.83 18.94
C PRO A 181 -2.52 8.01 19.46
N ASP A 182 -2.86 9.24 19.11
CA ASP A 182 -2.20 10.46 19.57
C ASP A 182 -2.17 10.60 21.11
N PHE A 183 -3.07 9.91 21.81
CA PHE A 183 -3.15 9.88 23.28
C PHE A 183 -2.58 8.60 23.88
N GLY A 184 -1.87 7.77 23.09
CA GLY A 184 -1.31 6.51 23.53
C GLY A 184 -2.33 5.38 23.68
N ASP A 185 -3.54 5.55 23.14
CA ASP A 185 -4.57 4.51 23.19
C ASP A 185 -4.20 3.31 22.31
N THR A 186 -4.58 2.12 22.77
CA THR A 186 -4.42 0.85 22.06
C THR A 186 -5.79 0.28 21.65
N PHE A 187 -5.77 -0.56 20.63
CA PHE A 187 -6.97 -1.08 19.98
C PHE A 187 -6.89 -2.60 19.87
N PRO A 188 -7.99 -3.32 20.12
CA PRO A 188 -8.02 -4.77 19.95
C PRO A 188 -7.85 -5.15 18.47
N GLN A 189 -7.31 -6.36 18.26
CA GLN A 189 -7.19 -6.95 16.94
C GLN A 189 -8.54 -7.47 16.45
N ALA A 190 -8.92 -7.18 15.21
CA ALA A 190 -10.11 -7.76 14.59
C ALA A 190 -9.93 -9.27 14.36
N VAL A 191 -8.73 -9.69 13.95
CA VAL A 191 -8.34 -11.08 13.77
C VAL A 191 -7.13 -11.40 14.65
N PRO A 192 -7.31 -11.78 15.93
CA PRO A 192 -6.19 -11.92 16.87
C PRO A 192 -5.15 -12.96 16.46
N GLY A 193 -5.54 -13.98 15.66
CA GLY A 193 -4.63 -14.99 15.14
C GLY A 193 -3.57 -14.41 14.21
N LEU A 194 -3.94 -13.48 13.31
CA LEU A 194 -3.05 -12.87 12.33
C LEU A 194 -1.91 -12.09 12.98
N SER A 195 -2.14 -11.48 14.15
CA SER A 195 -1.11 -10.70 14.86
C SER A 195 -0.13 -11.56 15.68
N LYS A 196 -0.33 -12.87 15.75
CA LYS A 196 0.47 -13.77 16.60
C LYS A 196 1.24 -14.86 15.83
N GLY A 197 0.86 -15.10 14.58
CA GLY A 197 1.45 -16.13 13.73
C GLY A 197 2.15 -15.57 12.50
N LYS A 198 2.56 -16.46 11.62
CA LYS A 198 3.09 -16.16 10.29
C LYS A 198 2.24 -16.88 9.26
N PHE A 199 1.55 -16.11 8.45
CA PHE A 199 0.56 -16.63 7.51
C PHE A 199 0.84 -16.10 6.10
N PRO A 200 0.59 -16.90 5.06
CA PRO A 200 0.70 -16.42 3.70
C PRO A 200 -0.50 -15.53 3.34
N ALA A 201 -0.22 -14.43 2.66
CA ALA A 201 -1.24 -13.59 2.02
C ALA A 201 -1.36 -13.87 0.52
N ILE A 202 -0.40 -14.59 -0.05
CA ILE A 202 -0.45 -15.16 -1.41
C ILE A 202 -0.17 -16.66 -1.35
N PRO A 203 -0.67 -17.48 -2.27
CA PRO A 203 -0.29 -18.88 -2.37
C PRO A 203 1.24 -19.01 -2.54
N ARG A 204 1.89 -19.80 -1.69
CA ARG A 204 3.35 -20.04 -1.76
C ARG A 204 3.70 -20.93 -2.94
N SER A 205 2.78 -21.82 -3.29
CA SER A 205 2.83 -22.71 -4.45
C SER A 205 1.42 -23.25 -4.75
N ASN A 206 1.30 -24.07 -5.78
CA ASN A 206 0.01 -24.70 -6.12
C ASN A 206 -0.55 -25.63 -5.04
N SER A 207 0.25 -26.05 -4.05
CA SER A 207 -0.26 -26.81 -2.89
C SER A 207 -1.20 -25.99 -2.02
N ASP A 208 -1.03 -24.69 -1.95
CA ASP A 208 -1.88 -23.78 -1.18
C ASP A 208 -3.25 -23.51 -1.85
N LEU A 209 -3.47 -23.99 -3.08
CA LEU A 209 -4.72 -23.84 -3.80
C LEU A 209 -5.80 -24.85 -3.35
N ALA A 210 -5.50 -25.69 -2.35
CA ALA A 210 -6.40 -26.66 -1.74
C ALA A 210 -5.98 -26.97 -0.29
N PRO A 211 -6.91 -27.28 0.61
CA PRO A 211 -8.37 -27.25 0.41
C PRO A 211 -8.91 -25.83 0.22
N LYS A 212 -10.17 -25.69 -0.18
CA LYS A 212 -10.81 -24.40 -0.47
C LYS A 212 -10.76 -23.44 0.73
N GLU A 213 -10.99 -23.95 1.92
CA GLU A 213 -10.97 -23.17 3.17
C GLU A 213 -9.57 -22.62 3.48
N HIS A 214 -8.50 -23.35 3.16
CA HIS A 214 -7.13 -22.87 3.28
C HIS A 214 -6.85 -21.73 2.29
N LEU A 215 -7.22 -21.88 1.03
CA LEU A 215 -7.08 -20.83 0.03
C LEU A 215 -7.90 -19.59 0.40
N GLN A 216 -9.10 -19.77 0.93
CA GLN A 216 -9.92 -18.64 1.40
C GLN A 216 -9.27 -17.95 2.61
N ALA A 217 -8.62 -18.68 3.52
CA ALA A 217 -7.87 -18.09 4.63
C ALA A 217 -6.70 -17.23 4.12
N ILE A 218 -6.02 -17.68 3.05
CA ILE A 218 -4.97 -16.89 2.38
C ILE A 218 -5.56 -15.61 1.77
N ALA A 219 -6.69 -15.70 1.09
CA ALA A 219 -7.37 -14.54 0.51
C ALA A 219 -7.87 -13.56 1.59
N ASN A 220 -8.44 -14.07 2.69
CA ASN A 220 -8.81 -13.23 3.82
C ASN A 220 -7.58 -12.53 4.44
N THR A 221 -6.45 -13.25 4.59
CA THR A 221 -5.19 -12.68 5.08
C THR A 221 -4.73 -11.54 4.17
N ALA A 222 -4.84 -11.72 2.85
CA ALA A 222 -4.53 -10.67 1.87
C ALA A 222 -5.42 -9.43 2.08
N GLY A 223 -6.74 -9.60 2.20
CA GLY A 223 -7.66 -8.48 2.44
C GLY A 223 -7.33 -7.67 3.69
N PHE A 224 -6.98 -8.34 4.80
CA PHE A 224 -6.53 -7.66 6.01
C PHE A 224 -5.15 -7.03 5.86
N HIS A 225 -4.26 -7.61 5.06
CA HIS A 225 -2.93 -7.04 4.79
C HIS A 225 -3.02 -5.81 3.88
N PHE A 226 -3.88 -5.80 2.87
CA PHE A 226 -4.13 -4.62 2.03
C PHE A 226 -4.43 -3.40 2.89
N ALA A 227 -5.44 -3.48 3.74
CA ALA A 227 -5.82 -2.38 4.62
C ALA A 227 -4.75 -2.04 5.68
N PHE A 228 -3.92 -3.01 6.11
CA PHE A 228 -2.79 -2.75 7.01
C PHE A 228 -1.72 -1.89 6.33
N ILE A 229 -1.36 -2.19 5.10
CA ILE A 229 -0.36 -1.45 4.32
C ILE A 229 -0.86 -0.04 4.04
N GLU A 230 -2.05 0.09 3.48
CA GLU A 230 -2.63 1.38 3.08
C GLU A 230 -2.93 2.30 4.29
N GLN A 231 -3.25 1.70 5.45
CA GLN A 231 -3.32 2.47 6.68
C GLN A 231 -1.93 3.02 7.06
N GLY A 232 -0.86 2.33 6.68
CA GLY A 232 0.51 2.79 6.81
C GLY A 232 0.76 4.08 6.03
N GLY A 233 0.42 4.12 4.74
CA GLY A 233 0.49 5.31 3.88
C GLY A 233 -0.38 6.45 4.42
N THR A 234 -1.63 6.15 4.77
CA THR A 234 -2.57 7.09 5.42
C THR A 234 -2.00 7.72 6.70
N SER A 235 -1.14 7.02 7.43
CA SER A 235 -0.46 7.57 8.63
C SER A 235 0.81 8.34 8.29
N LEU A 236 1.59 7.84 7.34
CA LEU A 236 2.94 8.30 7.04
C LEU A 236 2.95 9.67 6.38
N TYR A 237 2.18 9.85 5.31
CA TYR A 237 2.13 11.09 4.54
C TYR A 237 1.74 12.31 5.37
N PRO A 238 0.62 12.33 6.13
CA PRO A 238 0.26 13.49 6.94
C PRO A 238 1.23 13.73 8.10
N SER A 239 1.87 12.67 8.64
CA SER A 239 2.86 12.80 9.70
C SER A 239 4.14 13.47 9.20
N LEU A 240 4.61 13.14 8.01
CA LEU A 240 5.79 13.75 7.39
C LEU A 240 5.48 15.13 6.80
N ALA A 241 4.27 15.37 6.29
CA ALA A 241 3.84 16.67 5.77
C ALA A 241 4.00 17.80 6.79
N GLN A 242 3.88 17.50 8.10
CA GLN A 242 4.07 18.47 9.17
C GLN A 242 5.51 18.98 9.29
N ARG A 243 6.48 18.41 8.58
CA ARG A 243 7.90 18.71 8.68
C ARG A 243 8.49 19.31 7.40
N VAL A 244 7.71 19.34 6.32
CA VAL A 244 8.15 19.89 5.04
C VAL A 244 8.25 21.40 5.09
N THR A 245 9.25 21.95 4.41
CA THR A 245 9.50 23.39 4.33
C THR A 245 9.20 23.97 2.96
N ASP A 246 9.31 23.18 1.89
CA ASP A 246 9.00 23.59 0.51
C ASP A 246 7.49 23.39 0.23
N PRO A 247 6.73 24.44 -0.15
CA PRO A 247 5.30 24.31 -0.47
C PRO A 247 4.99 23.36 -1.63
N GLU A 248 5.93 23.12 -2.55
CA GLU A 248 5.75 22.19 -3.64
C GLU A 248 5.88 20.74 -3.14
N VAL A 249 6.84 20.48 -2.24
CA VAL A 249 6.95 19.21 -1.53
C VAL A 249 5.71 18.96 -0.68
N LEU A 250 5.23 19.97 0.06
CA LEU A 250 3.97 19.86 0.81
C LEU A 250 2.81 19.48 -0.12
N ARG A 251 2.71 20.11 -1.28
CA ARG A 251 1.67 19.78 -2.27
C ARG A 251 1.78 18.34 -2.76
N ILE A 252 3.00 17.81 -2.96
CA ILE A 252 3.20 16.41 -3.34
C ILE A 252 2.62 15.48 -2.25
N LEU A 253 3.00 15.70 -1.00
CA LEU A 253 2.54 14.87 0.12
C LEU A 253 1.01 14.96 0.32
N LEU A 254 0.43 16.16 0.14
CA LEU A 254 -1.01 16.38 0.21
C LEU A 254 -1.78 15.91 -1.04
N SER A 255 -1.09 15.47 -2.08
CA SER A 255 -1.72 14.89 -3.28
C SER A 255 -1.65 13.37 -3.24
N ILE A 256 -0.49 12.78 -2.93
CA ILE A 256 -0.32 11.32 -2.82
C ILE A 256 -0.99 10.79 -1.53
N GLY A 257 -0.74 11.38 -0.37
CA GLY A 257 -1.30 10.91 0.90
C GLY A 257 -2.83 10.72 0.92
N PRO A 258 -3.65 11.61 0.30
CA PRO A 258 -5.08 11.35 0.15
C PRO A 258 -5.42 10.15 -0.75
N THR A 259 -4.59 9.76 -1.74
CA THR A 259 -4.82 8.52 -2.50
C THR A 259 -4.62 7.30 -1.61
N GLU A 260 -3.58 7.29 -0.76
CA GLU A 260 -3.37 6.26 0.27
C GLU A 260 -4.60 6.11 1.18
N THR A 261 -5.26 7.24 1.51
CA THR A 261 -6.48 7.22 2.32
C THR A 261 -7.66 6.60 1.56
N GLN A 262 -7.77 6.84 0.24
CA GLN A 262 -8.79 6.19 -0.60
C GLN A 262 -8.53 4.68 -0.72
N HIS A 263 -7.27 4.27 -0.91
CA HIS A 263 -6.87 2.86 -0.90
C HIS A 263 -7.25 2.22 0.43
N PHE A 264 -6.86 2.82 1.55
CA PHE A 264 -7.21 2.30 2.88
C PHE A 264 -8.71 2.13 3.08
N GLN A 265 -9.52 3.12 2.71
CA GLN A 265 -10.98 3.04 2.85
C GLN A 265 -11.57 1.91 1.99
N THR A 266 -11.09 1.77 0.76
CA THR A 266 -11.48 0.68 -0.14
C THR A 266 -11.17 -0.68 0.50
N TRP A 267 -9.94 -0.89 0.95
CA TRP A 267 -9.52 -2.16 1.53
C TRP A 267 -10.14 -2.44 2.90
N MET A 268 -10.43 -1.39 3.68
CA MET A 268 -11.17 -1.53 4.93
C MET A 268 -12.59 -2.09 4.70
N ASP A 269 -13.27 -1.62 3.68
CA ASP A 269 -14.58 -2.14 3.26
C ASP A 269 -14.45 -3.61 2.81
N LYS A 270 -13.49 -3.93 1.93
CA LYS A 270 -13.32 -5.29 1.40
C LYS A 270 -12.93 -6.28 2.49
N ALA A 271 -12.03 -5.93 3.41
CA ALA A 271 -11.67 -6.78 4.54
C ALA A 271 -12.87 -7.11 5.43
N GLY A 272 -13.84 -6.19 5.54
CA GLY A 272 -15.09 -6.39 6.28
C GLY A 272 -15.95 -7.52 5.74
N ASN A 273 -15.84 -7.86 4.47
CA ASN A 273 -16.59 -8.92 3.81
C ASN A 273 -15.92 -10.30 3.95
N ALA A 274 -14.75 -10.39 4.60
CA ALA A 274 -14.06 -11.66 4.77
C ALA A 274 -14.95 -12.67 5.50
N PRO A 275 -15.26 -13.83 4.89
CA PRO A 275 -16.15 -14.81 5.52
C PRO A 275 -15.51 -15.42 6.77
N PRO A 276 -16.29 -15.67 7.83
CA PRO A 276 -15.78 -16.37 9.01
C PRO A 276 -15.39 -17.80 8.65
N LEU A 277 -14.19 -18.20 9.05
CA LEU A 277 -13.71 -19.56 8.81
C LEU A 277 -12.56 -19.93 9.78
N THR A 278 -12.27 -21.23 9.84
CA THR A 278 -11.03 -21.75 10.43
C THR A 278 -10.23 -22.45 9.35
N ASP A 279 -8.97 -22.04 9.16
CA ASP A 279 -8.04 -22.70 8.24
C ASP A 279 -7.72 -24.12 8.74
N PRO A 280 -8.11 -25.16 8.00
CA PRO A 280 -7.90 -26.55 8.44
C PRO A 280 -6.43 -26.98 8.45
N THR A 281 -5.53 -26.20 7.84
CA THR A 281 -4.11 -26.56 7.73
C THR A 281 -3.27 -26.00 8.89
N ASN A 282 -3.69 -24.90 9.51
CA ASN A 282 -2.90 -24.21 10.54
C ASN A 282 -3.70 -23.70 11.72
N GLY A 283 -5.03 -23.82 11.68
CA GLY A 283 -5.93 -23.44 12.78
C GLY A 283 -6.17 -21.92 12.89
N LEU A 284 -5.78 -21.10 11.91
CA LEU A 284 -6.09 -19.68 11.90
C LEU A 284 -7.61 -19.47 11.81
N VAL A 285 -8.13 -18.66 12.74
CA VAL A 285 -9.57 -18.35 12.82
C VAL A 285 -9.81 -16.92 12.36
N PHE A 286 -10.69 -16.75 11.39
CA PHE A 286 -11.32 -15.49 11.04
C PHE A 286 -12.69 -15.41 11.71
N PRO A 287 -12.93 -14.42 12.60
CA PRO A 287 -14.21 -14.27 13.25
C PRO A 287 -15.28 -13.72 12.29
N ASP A 288 -16.54 -13.88 12.67
CA ASP A 288 -17.62 -13.12 12.02
C ASP A 288 -17.59 -11.67 12.50
N LEU A 289 -17.20 -10.76 11.62
CA LEU A 289 -17.12 -9.31 11.92
C LEU A 289 -18.50 -8.65 12.02
N ASN A 290 -19.59 -9.37 11.66
CA ASN A 290 -20.98 -8.93 11.83
C ASN A 290 -21.58 -9.38 13.16
N ALA A 291 -20.88 -10.26 13.90
CA ALA A 291 -21.31 -10.77 15.19
C ALA A 291 -20.57 -10.07 16.36
N PRO A 292 -21.14 -10.06 17.58
CA PRO A 292 -20.43 -9.54 18.75
C PRO A 292 -19.05 -10.22 18.95
N PRO A 293 -18.01 -9.46 19.37
CA PRO A 293 -18.03 -8.07 19.84
C PRO A 293 -18.02 -7.02 18.72
N PHE A 294 -17.98 -7.46 17.49
CA PHE A 294 -18.01 -6.58 16.33
C PHE A 294 -19.42 -6.36 15.81
N GLY A 295 -20.05 -6.23 15.09
CA GLY A 295 -21.45 -6.05 14.70
C GLY A 295 -22.14 -4.83 15.34
N GLY A 296 -23.25 -4.43 14.76
CA GLY A 296 -23.99 -3.22 15.15
C GLY A 296 -23.48 -1.97 14.48
N GLU A 297 -24.00 -0.82 14.91
CA GLU A 297 -23.77 0.47 14.24
C GLU A 297 -22.28 0.85 14.20
N ASP A 298 -21.57 0.67 15.32
CA ASP A 298 -20.17 1.05 15.46
C ASP A 298 -19.19 0.11 14.73
N PHE A 299 -19.66 -1.06 14.33
CA PHE A 299 -18.83 -2.13 13.74
C PHE A 299 -19.45 -2.74 12.49
N GLN A 300 -20.20 -1.97 11.72
CA GLN A 300 -20.67 -2.41 10.41
C GLN A 300 -19.48 -2.77 9.53
N THR A 301 -19.55 -3.88 8.81
CA THR A 301 -18.45 -4.38 7.98
C THR A 301 -18.07 -3.42 6.86
N ASN A 302 -19.05 -2.71 6.32
CA ASN A 302 -18.89 -1.71 5.27
C ASN A 302 -18.71 -0.28 5.80
N LEU A 303 -18.39 -0.08 7.09
CA LEU A 303 -18.13 1.24 7.64
C LEU A 303 -16.74 1.72 7.21
N ILE A 304 -16.70 2.51 6.17
CA ILE A 304 -15.47 3.07 5.59
C ILE A 304 -15.16 4.50 6.09
N MET A 305 -16.13 5.17 6.72
CA MET A 305 -15.94 6.49 7.30
C MET A 305 -15.42 6.37 8.73
N PRO A 306 -14.42 7.18 9.14
CA PRO A 306 -13.93 7.14 10.51
C PRO A 306 -14.97 7.73 11.48
N GLU A 307 -15.18 7.04 12.61
CA GLU A 307 -15.98 7.60 13.70
C GLU A 307 -15.34 8.88 14.26
N PRO A 308 -16.11 9.93 14.59
CA PRO A 308 -15.58 11.09 15.27
C PRO A 308 -14.92 10.68 16.60
N THR A 309 -13.72 11.21 16.88
CA THR A 309 -12.98 10.91 18.11
C THR A 309 -12.29 12.14 18.68
N ILE A 310 -11.73 12.01 19.86
CA ILE A 310 -10.89 13.04 20.49
C ILE A 310 -9.68 13.37 19.60
N PHE A 311 -9.36 14.67 19.49
CA PHE A 311 -8.25 15.14 18.67
C PHE A 311 -7.57 16.34 19.31
N LEU A 312 -6.25 16.41 19.25
CA LEU A 312 -5.37 17.44 19.84
C LEU A 312 -5.53 17.62 21.36
N ASN A 313 -6.72 17.80 21.86
CA ASN A 313 -7.01 17.98 23.28
C ASN A 313 -8.38 17.40 23.63
N ARG A 314 -8.45 16.66 24.76
CA ARG A 314 -9.69 16.02 25.26
C ARG A 314 -10.82 17.03 25.58
N LYS A 315 -10.51 18.34 25.69
CA LYS A 315 -11.50 19.39 25.91
C LYS A 315 -12.17 19.89 24.63
N PHE A 316 -11.62 19.55 23.47
CA PHE A 316 -12.26 19.92 22.22
C PHE A 316 -13.39 18.94 21.87
N PRO A 317 -14.39 19.38 21.08
CA PRO A 317 -15.37 18.48 20.51
C PRO A 317 -14.68 17.38 19.68
N VAL A 318 -15.31 16.22 19.62
CA VAL A 318 -14.83 15.12 18.77
C VAL A 318 -14.88 15.50 17.28
N CYS A 319 -13.96 14.96 16.51
CA CYS A 319 -13.84 15.23 15.07
C CYS A 319 -13.60 13.93 14.31
N SER A 320 -14.18 13.81 13.12
CA SER A 320 -13.88 12.73 12.19
C SER A 320 -12.54 13.01 11.50
N ILE A 321 -11.55 12.17 11.75
CA ILE A 321 -10.17 12.37 11.30
C ILE A 321 -9.52 11.04 10.92
N ILE A 322 -8.50 11.11 10.07
CA ILE A 322 -7.52 10.02 9.99
C ILE A 322 -6.76 9.91 11.33
N ARG A 323 -6.33 8.71 11.67
CA ARG A 323 -5.71 8.40 12.97
C ARG A 323 -4.32 7.78 12.77
N PRO A 324 -3.30 8.62 12.50
CA PRO A 324 -1.93 8.13 12.33
C PRO A 324 -1.50 7.28 13.53
N THR A 325 -0.80 6.19 13.25
CA THR A 325 -0.31 5.30 14.30
C THR A 325 0.76 5.99 15.14
N GLU A 326 1.60 6.78 14.50
CA GLU A 326 2.70 7.50 15.15
C GLU A 326 3.01 8.76 14.36
N THR A 327 2.97 9.93 15.00
CA THR A 327 3.30 11.22 14.38
C THR A 327 4.74 11.64 14.61
N ARG A 328 5.33 11.21 15.74
CA ARG A 328 6.75 11.40 16.03
C ARG A 328 7.51 10.14 15.69
N GLY A 329 8.57 10.28 14.87
CA GLY A 329 9.33 9.13 14.39
C GLY A 329 8.51 8.27 13.44
N ALA A 330 7.65 8.87 12.63
CA ALA A 330 6.72 8.18 11.74
C ALA A 330 7.44 7.29 10.73
N ALA A 331 8.55 7.76 10.17
CA ALA A 331 9.34 6.98 9.23
C ALA A 331 9.97 5.73 9.89
N MET A 332 10.57 5.89 11.05
CA MET A 332 11.11 4.76 11.82
C MET A 332 10.01 3.84 12.35
N GLY A 333 8.85 4.40 12.71
CA GLY A 333 7.65 3.66 13.10
C GLY A 333 7.18 2.74 11.97
N ALA A 334 7.10 3.24 10.74
CA ALA A 334 6.75 2.45 9.55
C ALA A 334 7.75 1.31 9.31
N VAL A 335 9.06 1.58 9.34
CA VAL A 335 10.09 0.53 9.20
C VAL A 335 9.95 -0.56 10.26
N LYS A 336 9.67 -0.19 11.50
CA LYS A 336 9.46 -1.15 12.60
C LYS A 336 8.20 -1.99 12.37
N ALA A 337 7.09 -1.36 11.99
CA ALA A 337 5.81 -2.04 11.74
C ALA A 337 5.92 -3.05 10.60
N LEU A 338 6.49 -2.66 9.45
CA LEU A 338 6.69 -3.52 8.30
C LEU A 338 7.66 -4.68 8.60
N THR A 339 8.72 -4.41 9.39
CA THR A 339 9.66 -5.45 9.85
C THR A 339 8.98 -6.44 10.79
N ALA A 340 8.21 -5.96 11.78
CA ALA A 340 7.46 -6.79 12.71
C ALA A 340 6.36 -7.59 11.99
N GLY A 341 5.75 -6.99 10.95
CA GLY A 341 4.80 -7.63 10.05
C GLY A 341 5.38 -8.75 9.20
N GLY A 342 6.71 -8.94 9.21
CA GLY A 342 7.38 -10.02 8.48
C GLY A 342 7.63 -9.74 7.01
N LEU A 343 7.31 -8.54 6.53
CA LEU A 343 7.43 -8.17 5.12
C LEU A 343 8.87 -8.31 4.58
N PHE A 344 9.86 -8.22 5.46
CA PHE A 344 11.28 -8.27 5.11
C PHE A 344 12.00 -9.54 5.61
N ILE A 345 11.25 -10.61 5.93
CA ILE A 345 11.86 -11.88 6.34
C ILE A 345 12.76 -12.40 5.20
N GLY A 346 14.03 -12.61 5.52
CA GLY A 346 15.06 -13.08 4.57
C GLY A 346 15.92 -11.96 3.97
N GLN A 347 15.63 -10.69 4.23
CA GLN A 347 16.45 -9.57 3.76
C GLN A 347 17.81 -9.48 4.49
N SER A 348 18.76 -8.84 3.83
CA SER A 348 20.13 -8.66 4.34
C SER A 348 20.22 -7.56 5.42
N GLN A 349 21.30 -7.60 6.21
CA GLN A 349 21.56 -6.53 7.19
C GLN A 349 21.82 -5.18 6.53
N GLU A 350 22.38 -5.17 5.32
CA GLU A 350 22.61 -3.97 4.52
C GLU A 350 21.28 -3.33 4.10
N PHE A 351 20.28 -4.14 3.75
CA PHE A 351 18.93 -3.65 3.48
C PHE A 351 18.33 -2.94 4.70
N PHE A 352 18.38 -3.60 5.87
CA PHE A 352 17.85 -3.00 7.10
C PHE A 352 18.61 -1.74 7.51
N SER A 353 19.94 -1.68 7.28
CA SER A 353 20.71 -0.47 7.53
C SER A 353 20.27 0.66 6.62
N ALA A 354 20.21 0.42 5.31
CA ALA A 354 19.82 1.42 4.33
C ALA A 354 18.40 1.98 4.60
N LEU A 355 17.46 1.11 4.97
CA LEU A 355 16.10 1.52 5.26
C LEU A 355 16.00 2.36 6.54
N ARG A 356 16.74 1.97 7.60
CA ARG A 356 16.84 2.74 8.84
C ARG A 356 17.51 4.10 8.64
N ASP A 357 18.53 4.18 7.80
CA ASP A 357 19.24 5.44 7.50
C ASP A 357 18.30 6.43 6.80
N LEU A 358 17.53 5.95 5.81
CA LEU A 358 16.49 6.75 5.15
C LEU A 358 15.42 7.23 6.12
N ALA A 359 14.92 6.33 6.98
CA ALA A 359 13.91 6.66 7.98
C ALA A 359 14.41 7.67 9.02
N ALA A 360 15.64 7.48 9.52
CA ALA A 360 16.25 8.37 10.50
C ALA A 360 16.46 9.77 9.90
N ALA A 361 16.89 9.86 8.64
CA ALA A 361 17.05 11.14 7.95
C ALA A 361 15.71 11.87 7.77
N ALA A 362 14.65 11.16 7.40
CA ALA A 362 13.30 11.72 7.28
C ALA A 362 12.73 12.18 8.63
N ASP A 363 12.91 11.39 9.69
CA ASP A 363 12.47 11.74 11.04
C ASP A 363 13.28 12.90 11.65
N ALA A 364 14.52 13.11 11.22
CA ALA A 364 15.35 14.25 11.63
C ALA A 364 15.01 15.54 10.88
N ALA A 365 14.25 15.47 9.78
CA ALA A 365 13.79 16.65 9.05
C ALA A 365 12.96 17.56 9.98
N ARG A 366 13.28 18.84 9.99
CA ARG A 366 12.58 19.84 10.80
C ARG A 366 11.93 20.85 9.88
N GLY A 367 10.66 21.12 10.12
CA GLY A 367 10.04 22.34 9.65
C GLY A 367 10.78 23.54 10.21
N SER A 368 11.00 24.55 9.42
CA SER A 368 11.63 25.82 9.84
C SER A 368 10.74 26.58 10.83
#